data_bc63ddebd9e0377a8afb121d7c168c97
#
_entry.id   bc63ddebd9e0377a8afb121d7c168c97
#
_cell.length_a   1.000
_cell.length_b   1.000
_cell.length_c   1.000
_cell.angle_alpha   90.00
_cell.angle_beta   90.00
_cell.angle_gamma   90.00
#
_symmetry.space_group_name_H-M   'P 1'
#
loop_
_entity.id
_entity.type
_entity.pdbx_description
1 polymer ?
#
loop_
_entity_poly.entity_id
_entity_poly.type
_entity_poly.pdbx_seq_one_letter_code
_entity_poly.pdbx_strand_id
1 'polypeptide(L)'
;MKLIKSLILSLAVLVGFSSTSNARDVTLSMWTHNQLYVDYFNTYLEEVQAAFPDDNITFDFQVTPDMATNSLTAIASGSEHTDLLGIEISGFGLFMVDDIISDNFVPLTDMYGDMSQWNPGKVAAWTHTNGEIYGIESEGCYMVYYYNPSILESYGKSVPKTWDEFMETGKILAKDGISMMLSELRFIGMYQQAGGKFFNEDGEFEMNEDLFMDILKYQEEAFASGVINYTTDYWGQTPGVLYNSKQTVGTMAPDWYNNCCLQPTVKDTQAGEWRVAPLPTWGDDGFKTFHWGGTGFAIHKSSEAVDAVSYTHLTLPTILRV
;
A
#
# COMPACT_ATOMS: atom_id res chain seq x y z
N MET A 1 50.03 71.48 33.86
CA MET A 1 50.34 70.28 33.10
C MET A 1 49.74 69.08 33.78
N LYS A 2 48.61 68.60 33.36
CA LYS A 2 48.12 67.19 33.52
C LYS A 2 46.95 67.00 32.60
N LEU A 3 47.17 66.18 31.62
CA LEU A 3 46.15 65.74 30.64
C LEU A 3 45.05 64.93 31.36
N ILE A 4 43.81 65.31 31.13
CA ILE A 4 42.68 64.51 31.45
C ILE A 4 42.17 63.91 30.15
N LYS A 5 42.41 62.61 29.99
CA LYS A 5 41.86 61.85 28.88
C LYS A 5 40.40 61.54 29.16
N SER A 6 39.53 62.11 28.34
CA SER A 6 38.10 61.81 28.36
C SER A 6 37.87 60.46 27.69
N LEU A 7 37.37 59.48 28.44
CA LEU A 7 36.99 58.15 27.94
C LEU A 7 35.50 58.24 27.55
N ILE A 8 35.24 58.30 26.27
CA ILE A 8 33.87 58.20 25.74
C ILE A 8 33.55 56.72 25.64
N LEU A 9 32.68 56.23 26.53
CA LEU A 9 32.15 54.89 26.50
C LEU A 9 30.96 54.86 25.53
N SER A 10 31.20 54.36 24.33
CA SER A 10 30.17 54.14 23.33
C SER A 10 29.35 52.89 23.75
N LEU A 11 28.18 53.11 24.32
CA LEU A 11 27.20 52.06 24.58
C LEU A 11 26.51 51.72 23.27
N ALA A 12 27.00 50.68 22.57
CA ALA A 12 26.28 50.11 21.44
C ALA A 12 25.07 49.34 21.98
N VAL A 13 23.90 49.96 21.86
CA VAL A 13 22.61 49.25 22.07
C VAL A 13 22.44 48.35 20.89
N LEU A 14 22.76 47.05 21.08
CA LEU A 14 22.30 45.99 20.21
C LEU A 14 20.78 45.88 20.38
N VAL A 15 20.04 46.59 19.54
CA VAL A 15 18.64 46.27 19.30
C VAL A 15 18.62 44.98 18.51
N GLY A 16 18.52 43.88 19.22
CA GLY A 16 18.17 42.61 18.60
C GLY A 16 16.77 42.75 18.02
N PHE A 17 16.70 42.88 16.72
CA PHE A 17 15.46 42.61 16.02
C PHE A 17 15.22 41.10 16.18
N SER A 18 14.51 40.74 17.26
CA SER A 18 13.77 39.49 17.27
C SER A 18 12.65 39.68 16.24
N SER A 19 12.94 39.31 14.99
CA SER A 19 11.85 38.99 14.09
C SER A 19 11.10 37.83 14.74
N THR A 20 9.99 38.14 15.40
CA THR A 20 8.98 37.13 15.66
C THR A 20 8.48 36.72 14.28
N SER A 21 9.09 35.69 13.70
CA SER A 21 8.45 34.95 12.64
C SER A 21 7.15 34.45 13.24
N ASN A 22 6.03 35.04 12.87
CA ASN A 22 4.75 34.43 13.17
C ASN A 22 4.78 33.11 12.38
N ALA A 23 4.65 31.99 13.11
CA ALA A 23 4.48 30.71 12.48
C ALA A 23 3.38 30.79 11.42
N ARG A 24 3.66 30.30 10.22
CA ARG A 24 2.67 30.28 9.14
C ARG A 24 1.70 29.13 9.43
N ASP A 25 0.41 29.40 9.46
CA ASP A 25 -0.59 28.34 9.54
C ASP A 25 -0.67 27.60 8.18
N VAL A 26 -0.33 26.33 8.19
CA VAL A 26 -0.31 25.46 7.01
C VAL A 26 -1.29 24.32 7.25
N THR A 27 -2.35 24.27 6.47
CA THR A 27 -3.27 23.13 6.46
C THR A 27 -2.95 22.26 5.26
N LEU A 28 -2.53 21.02 5.53
CA LEU A 28 -2.27 20.01 4.48
C LEU A 28 -3.54 19.22 4.25
N SER A 29 -4.16 19.42 3.11
CA SER A 29 -5.36 18.68 2.73
C SER A 29 -4.99 17.34 2.08
N MET A 30 -5.75 16.29 2.42
CA MET A 30 -5.53 14.96 1.87
C MET A 30 -6.84 14.25 1.58
N TRP A 31 -6.94 13.69 0.38
CA TRP A 31 -7.99 12.74 0.04
C TRP A 31 -7.43 11.32 0.05
N THR A 32 -8.14 10.41 0.73
CA THR A 32 -7.75 9.01 0.83
C THR A 32 -8.96 8.08 0.85
N HIS A 33 -8.77 6.81 0.57
CA HIS A 33 -9.84 5.82 0.58
C HIS A 33 -9.99 5.10 1.92
N ASN A 34 -9.03 5.26 2.85
CA ASN A 34 -9.00 4.45 4.06
C ASN A 34 -8.63 5.28 5.30
N GLN A 35 -9.41 5.09 6.37
CA GLN A 35 -9.20 5.75 7.67
C GLN A 35 -7.82 5.43 8.28
N LEU A 36 -7.23 4.27 7.99
CA LEU A 36 -5.92 3.90 8.54
C LEU A 36 -4.82 4.89 8.14
N TYR A 37 -4.92 5.52 6.97
CA TYR A 37 -3.96 6.56 6.57
C TYR A 37 -4.13 7.84 7.37
N VAL A 38 -5.37 8.23 7.68
CA VAL A 38 -5.65 9.37 8.58
C VAL A 38 -5.01 9.14 9.94
N ASP A 39 -5.19 7.94 10.49
CA ASP A 39 -4.62 7.56 11.79
C ASP A 39 -3.08 7.55 11.74
N TYR A 40 -2.51 7.07 10.63
CA TYR A 40 -1.07 7.08 10.41
C TYR A 40 -0.51 8.50 10.38
N PHE A 41 -1.03 9.40 9.56
CA PHE A 41 -0.54 10.78 9.47
C PHE A 41 -0.71 11.54 10.78
N ASN A 42 -1.83 11.36 11.48
CA ASN A 42 -2.04 11.97 12.79
C ASN A 42 -1.04 11.46 13.84
N THR A 43 -0.62 10.19 13.76
CA THR A 43 0.40 9.63 14.67
C THR A 43 1.74 10.31 14.51
N TYR A 44 2.11 10.74 13.29
CA TYR A 44 3.39 11.35 12.99
C TYR A 44 3.36 12.88 12.89
N LEU A 45 2.23 13.52 13.21
CA LEU A 45 2.09 14.98 13.13
C LEU A 45 3.15 15.71 13.96
N GLU A 46 3.50 15.21 15.15
CA GLU A 46 4.52 15.84 16.01
C GLU A 46 5.91 15.82 15.36
N GLU A 47 6.24 14.74 14.62
CA GLU A 47 7.52 14.64 13.89
C GLU A 47 7.54 15.60 12.71
N VAL A 48 6.45 15.72 11.98
CA VAL A 48 6.28 16.68 10.88
C VAL A 48 6.42 18.09 11.41
N GLN A 49 5.73 18.43 12.50
CA GLN A 49 5.79 19.75 13.14
C GLN A 49 7.21 20.08 13.61
N ALA A 50 7.96 19.10 14.14
CA ALA A 50 9.34 19.30 14.57
C ALA A 50 10.31 19.58 13.40
N ALA A 51 10.02 19.05 12.21
CA ALA A 51 10.80 19.28 10.99
C ALA A 51 10.55 20.68 10.40
N PHE A 52 9.39 21.26 10.66
CA PHE A 52 8.97 22.60 10.18
C PHE A 52 8.63 23.52 11.37
N PRO A 53 9.63 23.95 12.17
CA PRO A 53 9.40 24.67 13.40
C PRO A 53 8.84 26.09 13.19
N ASP A 54 8.98 26.64 11.99
CA ASP A 54 8.49 27.98 11.62
C ASP A 54 7.04 27.94 11.07
N ASP A 55 6.44 26.76 10.95
CA ASP A 55 5.08 26.55 10.49
C ASP A 55 4.22 25.93 11.59
N ASN A 56 2.92 26.20 11.59
CA ASN A 56 1.92 25.52 12.41
C ASN A 56 1.12 24.60 11.51
N ILE A 57 1.51 23.30 11.47
CA ILE A 57 0.98 22.33 10.51
C ILE A 57 -0.24 21.62 11.08
N THR A 58 -1.30 21.56 10.30
CA THR A 58 -2.53 20.80 10.57
C THR A 58 -2.88 19.97 9.35
N PHE A 59 -3.63 18.87 9.56
CA PHE A 59 -4.16 18.06 8.48
C PHE A 59 -5.67 18.24 8.32
N ASP A 60 -6.14 18.25 7.08
CA ASP A 60 -7.56 18.17 6.71
C ASP A 60 -7.78 16.94 5.81
N PHE A 61 -8.53 15.95 6.30
CA PHE A 61 -8.71 14.68 5.63
C PHE A 61 -10.12 14.51 5.09
N GLN A 62 -10.20 14.02 3.85
CA GLN A 62 -11.43 13.49 3.28
C GLN A 62 -11.24 12.00 2.95
N VAL A 63 -12.04 11.14 3.60
CA VAL A 63 -12.04 9.70 3.34
C VAL A 63 -13.21 9.35 2.43
N THR A 64 -12.91 8.82 1.23
CA THR A 64 -13.92 8.40 0.27
C THR A 64 -13.37 7.31 -0.65
N PRO A 65 -14.15 6.26 -0.98
CA PRO A 65 -13.73 5.25 -1.94
C PRO A 65 -13.60 5.81 -3.37
N ASP A 66 -14.30 6.91 -3.68
CA ASP A 66 -14.40 7.49 -5.02
C ASP A 66 -13.32 8.57 -5.30
N MET A 67 -12.23 8.62 -4.53
CA MET A 67 -11.26 9.71 -4.61
C MET A 67 -10.61 9.87 -5.98
N ALA A 68 -10.33 8.77 -6.72
CA ALA A 68 -9.78 8.86 -8.07
C ALA A 68 -10.74 9.60 -9.02
N THR A 69 -12.03 9.25 -8.98
CA THR A 69 -13.08 9.91 -9.76
C THR A 69 -13.27 11.37 -9.34
N ASN A 70 -13.25 11.64 -8.05
CA ASN A 70 -13.37 13.00 -7.51
C ASN A 70 -12.20 13.88 -7.95
N SER A 71 -10.97 13.34 -7.88
CA SER A 71 -9.77 14.04 -8.33
C SER A 71 -9.81 14.35 -9.84
N LEU A 72 -10.11 13.36 -10.68
CA LEU A 72 -10.25 13.58 -12.12
C LEU A 72 -11.35 14.60 -12.47
N THR A 73 -12.43 14.60 -11.69
CA THR A 73 -13.53 15.58 -11.85
C THR A 73 -13.07 16.99 -11.46
N ALA A 74 -12.32 17.13 -10.37
CA ALA A 74 -11.74 18.40 -9.93
C ALA A 74 -10.77 18.96 -10.99
N ILE A 75 -9.87 18.12 -11.50
CA ILE A 75 -8.94 18.46 -12.58
C ILE A 75 -9.72 18.93 -13.82
N ALA A 76 -10.68 18.16 -14.29
CA ALA A 76 -11.44 18.47 -15.51
C ALA A 76 -12.29 19.74 -15.38
N SER A 77 -12.75 20.06 -14.17
CA SER A 77 -13.55 21.28 -13.92
C SER A 77 -12.73 22.50 -13.54
N GLY A 78 -11.41 22.33 -13.30
CA GLY A 78 -10.55 23.38 -12.75
C GLY A 78 -10.95 23.81 -11.33
N SER A 79 -11.56 22.91 -10.57
CA SER A 79 -11.93 23.14 -9.17
C SER A 79 -10.71 22.97 -8.25
N GLU A 80 -10.88 23.44 -7.01
CA GLU A 80 -9.86 23.21 -5.96
C GLU A 80 -9.58 21.72 -5.78
N HIS A 81 -8.30 21.40 -5.61
CA HIS A 81 -7.80 20.03 -5.43
C HIS A 81 -7.08 19.90 -4.09
N THR A 82 -7.02 18.69 -3.55
CA THR A 82 -6.25 18.39 -2.35
C THR A 82 -4.75 18.51 -2.58
N ASP A 83 -3.97 18.86 -1.56
CA ASP A 83 -2.50 18.88 -1.64
C ASP A 83 -1.94 17.49 -1.90
N LEU A 84 -2.51 16.50 -1.23
CA LEU A 84 -2.08 15.11 -1.25
C LEU A 84 -3.21 14.18 -1.64
N LEU A 85 -2.96 13.36 -2.63
CA LEU A 85 -3.90 12.38 -3.11
C LEU A 85 -3.40 10.96 -2.83
N GLY A 86 -4.06 10.26 -1.89
CA GLY A 86 -3.79 8.85 -1.60
C GLY A 86 -4.65 7.94 -2.46
N ILE A 87 -4.10 7.41 -3.54
CA ILE A 87 -4.82 6.61 -4.54
C ILE A 87 -4.42 5.14 -4.44
N GLU A 88 -5.41 4.27 -4.43
CA GLU A 88 -5.19 2.83 -4.64
C GLU A 88 -4.67 2.60 -6.07
N ILE A 89 -3.72 1.67 -6.24
CA ILE A 89 -2.96 1.48 -7.49
C ILE A 89 -3.84 1.22 -8.72
N SER A 90 -4.99 0.57 -8.55
CA SER A 90 -5.94 0.32 -9.64
C SER A 90 -6.54 1.61 -10.19
N GLY A 91 -6.73 2.62 -9.34
CA GLY A 91 -7.21 3.94 -9.72
C GLY A 91 -6.12 4.84 -10.31
N PHE A 92 -4.85 4.65 -9.92
CA PHE A 92 -3.73 5.48 -10.37
C PHE A 92 -3.50 5.39 -11.88
N GLY A 93 -3.72 4.22 -12.47
CA GLY A 93 -3.60 4.01 -13.91
C GLY A 93 -4.43 4.99 -14.76
N LEU A 94 -5.53 5.51 -14.24
CA LEU A 94 -6.36 6.50 -14.93
C LEU A 94 -5.66 7.86 -15.11
N PHE A 95 -4.74 8.20 -14.20
CA PHE A 95 -3.95 9.44 -14.26
C PHE A 95 -2.73 9.31 -15.15
N MET A 96 -2.31 8.08 -15.46
CA MET A 96 -1.17 7.79 -16.34
C MET A 96 -1.52 7.89 -17.82
N VAL A 97 -2.82 8.08 -18.16
CA VAL A 97 -3.28 8.28 -19.52
C VAL A 97 -2.97 9.70 -19.98
N ASP A 98 -2.39 9.82 -21.17
CA ASP A 98 -1.95 11.09 -21.73
C ASP A 98 -1.03 11.85 -20.76
N ASP A 99 -1.19 13.16 -20.65
CA ASP A 99 -0.41 14.02 -19.78
C ASP A 99 -1.11 14.40 -18.46
N ILE A 100 -2.20 13.70 -18.08
CA ILE A 100 -3.02 14.07 -16.92
C ILE A 100 -2.15 14.15 -15.65
N ILE A 101 -1.32 13.13 -15.40
CA ILE A 101 -0.47 13.11 -14.20
C ILE A 101 0.62 14.19 -14.28
N SER A 102 1.29 14.30 -15.43
CA SER A 102 2.39 15.23 -15.62
C SER A 102 1.95 16.70 -15.65
N ASP A 103 0.72 16.98 -16.03
CA ASP A 103 0.17 18.34 -16.04
C ASP A 103 -0.27 18.81 -14.65
N ASN A 104 -0.76 17.90 -13.80
CA ASN A 104 -1.44 18.27 -12.56
C ASN A 104 -0.65 17.90 -11.29
N PHE A 105 0.30 16.97 -11.34
CA PHE A 105 1.03 16.50 -10.17
C PHE A 105 2.53 16.82 -10.23
N VAL A 106 3.13 16.90 -9.05
CA VAL A 106 4.56 17.19 -8.88
C VAL A 106 5.36 15.92 -9.17
N PRO A 107 6.41 15.96 -10.04
CA PRO A 107 7.32 14.84 -10.18
C PRO A 107 8.12 14.65 -8.89
N LEU A 108 8.22 13.42 -8.43
CA LEU A 108 8.85 13.04 -7.17
C LEU A 108 10.21 12.37 -7.35
N THR A 109 10.69 12.23 -8.59
CA THR A 109 11.91 11.50 -8.96
C THR A 109 13.11 11.94 -8.14
N ASP A 110 13.35 13.25 -8.05
CA ASP A 110 14.46 13.81 -7.28
C ASP A 110 14.30 13.60 -5.76
N MET A 111 13.07 13.46 -5.29
CA MET A 111 12.76 13.27 -3.87
C MET A 111 13.01 11.83 -3.39
N TYR A 112 12.98 10.84 -4.30
CA TYR A 112 13.29 9.45 -3.96
C TYR A 112 14.74 9.23 -3.53
N GLY A 113 15.67 10.08 -3.97
CA GLY A 113 17.09 10.01 -3.64
C GLY A 113 17.75 8.74 -4.17
N ASP A 114 18.34 7.92 -3.28
CA ASP A 114 19.01 6.68 -3.69
C ASP A 114 17.99 5.59 -4.05
N MET A 115 17.80 5.40 -5.35
CA MET A 115 16.87 4.43 -5.92
C MET A 115 17.19 2.98 -5.56
N SER A 116 18.43 2.67 -5.15
CA SER A 116 18.84 1.31 -4.75
C SER A 116 18.13 0.82 -3.47
N GLN A 117 17.56 1.75 -2.71
CA GLN A 117 16.82 1.45 -1.47
C GLN A 117 15.34 1.09 -1.72
N TRP A 118 14.88 1.18 -2.95
CA TRP A 118 13.49 1.01 -3.31
C TRP A 118 13.27 -0.26 -4.15
N ASN A 119 12.12 -0.92 -3.96
CA ASN A 119 11.75 -2.06 -4.79
C ASN A 119 11.43 -1.57 -6.23
N PRO A 120 12.20 -1.99 -7.26
CA PRO A 120 12.00 -1.48 -8.62
C PRO A 120 10.59 -1.75 -9.18
N GLY A 121 10.00 -2.90 -8.84
CA GLY A 121 8.66 -3.26 -9.31
C GLY A 121 7.57 -2.36 -8.71
N LYS A 122 7.80 -1.86 -7.48
CA LYS A 122 6.90 -0.91 -6.83
C LYS A 122 7.04 0.48 -7.41
N VAL A 123 8.26 0.94 -7.65
CA VAL A 123 8.51 2.24 -8.27
C VAL A 123 7.97 2.30 -9.70
N ALA A 124 8.13 1.22 -10.47
CA ALA A 124 7.66 1.16 -11.86
C ALA A 124 6.15 1.43 -12.00
N ALA A 125 5.35 1.01 -11.01
CA ALA A 125 3.90 1.24 -11.02
C ALA A 125 3.50 2.73 -10.95
N TRP A 126 4.40 3.58 -10.43
CA TRP A 126 4.20 5.02 -10.24
C TRP A 126 5.02 5.86 -11.22
N THR A 127 5.73 5.21 -12.15
CA THR A 127 6.57 5.87 -13.15
C THR A 127 5.79 6.07 -14.44
N HIS A 128 5.69 7.30 -14.89
CA HIS A 128 5.05 7.66 -16.15
C HIS A 128 5.97 7.43 -17.34
N THR A 129 5.43 7.37 -18.56
CA THR A 129 6.19 7.18 -19.81
C THR A 129 7.22 8.26 -20.11
N ASN A 130 7.11 9.44 -19.48
CA ASN A 130 8.13 10.49 -19.52
C ASN A 130 9.37 10.20 -18.66
N GLY A 131 9.37 9.09 -17.89
CA GLY A 131 10.45 8.68 -17.00
C GLY A 131 10.38 9.24 -15.58
N GLU A 132 9.39 10.11 -15.29
CA GLU A 132 9.21 10.71 -13.98
C GLU A 132 8.30 9.85 -13.08
N ILE A 133 8.59 9.88 -11.79
CA ILE A 133 7.81 9.20 -10.75
C ILE A 133 6.82 10.20 -10.14
N TYR A 134 5.54 9.84 -10.08
CA TYR A 134 4.48 10.73 -9.57
C TYR A 134 3.76 10.20 -8.32
N GLY A 135 4.16 9.06 -7.80
CA GLY A 135 3.57 8.50 -6.60
C GLY A 135 4.60 7.79 -5.73
N ILE A 136 4.35 7.79 -4.43
CA ILE A 136 5.13 7.03 -3.46
C ILE A 136 4.22 6.01 -2.83
N GLU A 137 4.55 4.74 -2.98
CA GLU A 137 3.75 3.66 -2.40
C GLU A 137 4.03 3.49 -0.90
N SER A 138 2.98 3.28 -0.12
CA SER A 138 3.05 3.16 1.33
C SER A 138 3.29 1.74 1.84
N GLU A 139 3.04 0.71 1.00
CA GLU A 139 3.03 -0.68 1.45
C GLU A 139 3.77 -1.62 0.51
N GLY A 140 4.26 -2.74 1.08
CA GLY A 140 4.84 -3.82 0.30
C GLY A 140 3.83 -4.61 -0.53
N CYS A 141 2.62 -4.78 -0.02
CA CYS A 141 1.51 -5.49 -0.66
C CYS A 141 1.84 -6.90 -1.12
N TYR A 142 2.72 -7.58 -0.37
CA TYR A 142 3.12 -8.94 -0.66
C TYR A 142 2.01 -9.91 -0.28
N MET A 143 1.56 -10.72 -1.23
CA MET A 143 0.59 -11.79 -0.96
C MET A 143 1.23 -12.87 -0.12
N VAL A 144 0.50 -13.26 0.94
CA VAL A 144 0.90 -14.31 1.89
C VAL A 144 -0.29 -15.24 2.13
N TYR A 145 -0.02 -16.39 2.72
CA TYR A 145 -1.05 -17.31 3.17
C TYR A 145 -1.29 -17.16 4.67
N TYR A 146 -2.42 -16.57 5.07
CA TYR A 146 -2.90 -16.56 6.44
C TYR A 146 -3.64 -17.85 6.71
N TYR A 147 -3.31 -18.57 7.79
CA TYR A 147 -3.91 -19.86 8.08
C TYR A 147 -4.00 -20.15 9.58
N ASN A 148 -4.96 -20.99 9.94
CA ASN A 148 -5.07 -21.56 11.28
C ASN A 148 -4.44 -22.95 11.30
N PRO A 149 -3.23 -23.14 11.93
CA PRO A 149 -2.54 -24.42 11.93
C PRO A 149 -3.31 -25.53 12.61
N SER A 150 -4.15 -25.23 13.61
CA SER A 150 -4.89 -26.25 14.36
C SER A 150 -5.81 -27.09 13.48
N ILE A 151 -6.32 -26.51 12.39
CA ILE A 151 -7.16 -27.21 11.43
C ILE A 151 -6.29 -28.24 10.67
N LEU A 152 -5.14 -27.84 10.13
CA LEU A 152 -4.22 -28.75 9.42
C LEU A 152 -3.72 -29.86 10.33
N GLU A 153 -3.30 -29.52 11.55
CA GLU A 153 -2.79 -30.45 12.55
C GLU A 153 -3.83 -31.51 12.92
N SER A 154 -5.12 -31.19 12.95
CA SER A 154 -6.18 -32.15 13.21
C SER A 154 -6.30 -33.25 12.14
N TYR A 155 -5.77 -32.99 10.95
CA TYR A 155 -5.64 -33.96 9.84
C TYR A 155 -4.23 -34.54 9.70
N GLY A 156 -3.32 -34.25 10.65
CA GLY A 156 -1.92 -34.66 10.58
C GLY A 156 -1.16 -34.02 9.41
N LYS A 157 -1.57 -32.81 9.00
CA LYS A 157 -0.99 -32.05 7.90
C LYS A 157 -0.24 -30.84 8.40
N SER A 158 0.72 -30.40 7.60
CA SER A 158 1.45 -29.14 7.74
C SER A 158 1.01 -28.15 6.68
N VAL A 159 1.40 -26.88 6.81
CA VAL A 159 1.17 -25.88 5.76
C VAL A 159 1.86 -26.31 4.46
N PRO A 160 1.14 -26.35 3.33
CA PRO A 160 1.69 -26.79 2.04
C PRO A 160 2.75 -25.80 1.52
N LYS A 161 3.77 -26.32 0.85
CA LYS A 161 4.83 -25.52 0.24
C LYS A 161 4.65 -25.34 -1.27
N THR A 162 3.93 -26.22 -1.93
CA THR A 162 3.62 -26.15 -3.36
C THR A 162 2.12 -26.16 -3.60
N TRP A 163 1.68 -25.67 -4.75
CA TRP A 163 0.27 -25.71 -5.14
C TRP A 163 -0.25 -27.14 -5.32
N ASP A 164 0.62 -28.09 -5.65
CA ASP A 164 0.27 -29.53 -5.73
C ASP A 164 -0.03 -30.06 -4.31
N GLU A 165 0.86 -29.80 -3.33
CA GLU A 165 0.62 -30.19 -1.92
C GLU A 165 -0.65 -29.52 -1.38
N PHE A 166 -0.92 -28.27 -1.78
CA PHE A 166 -2.13 -27.53 -1.40
C PHE A 166 -3.38 -28.22 -1.93
N MET A 167 -3.37 -28.63 -3.19
CA MET A 167 -4.47 -29.35 -3.83
C MET A 167 -4.69 -30.72 -3.16
N GLU A 168 -3.63 -31.52 -2.98
CA GLU A 168 -3.71 -32.83 -2.34
C GLU A 168 -4.24 -32.77 -0.90
N THR A 169 -3.71 -31.85 -0.11
CA THR A 169 -4.17 -31.61 1.27
C THR A 169 -5.62 -31.17 1.27
N GLY A 170 -5.96 -30.22 0.41
CA GLY A 170 -7.29 -29.67 0.32
C GLY A 170 -8.36 -30.69 -0.06
N LYS A 171 -8.06 -31.62 -0.98
CA LYS A 171 -8.98 -32.72 -1.32
C LYS A 171 -9.29 -33.67 -0.16
N ILE A 172 -8.39 -33.74 0.84
CA ILE A 172 -8.63 -34.52 2.06
C ILE A 172 -9.62 -33.76 2.96
N LEU A 173 -9.36 -32.49 3.22
CA LEU A 173 -10.17 -31.65 4.11
C LEU A 173 -11.56 -31.37 3.51
N ALA A 174 -11.65 -31.25 2.18
CA ALA A 174 -12.90 -30.99 1.47
C ALA A 174 -13.96 -32.10 1.67
N LYS A 175 -13.54 -33.34 1.99
CA LYS A 175 -14.47 -34.44 2.32
C LYS A 175 -15.32 -34.13 3.59
N ASP A 176 -14.77 -33.33 4.47
CA ASP A 176 -15.46 -32.88 5.70
C ASP A 176 -16.00 -31.45 5.58
N GLY A 177 -16.03 -30.90 4.35
CA GLY A 177 -16.56 -29.56 4.05
C GLY A 177 -15.63 -28.41 4.48
N ILE A 178 -14.34 -28.69 4.66
CA ILE A 178 -13.34 -27.69 5.04
C ILE A 178 -12.50 -27.34 3.81
N SER A 179 -12.53 -26.06 3.40
CA SER A 179 -11.68 -25.57 2.32
C SER A 179 -10.28 -25.18 2.84
N MET A 180 -9.28 -25.27 2.00
CA MET A 180 -7.94 -24.75 2.30
C MET A 180 -7.93 -23.23 2.31
N MET A 181 -8.72 -22.60 1.46
CA MET A 181 -8.67 -21.17 1.25
C MET A 181 -10.04 -20.61 0.92
N LEU A 182 -10.40 -19.50 1.58
CA LEU A 182 -11.39 -18.56 1.07
C LEU A 182 -10.71 -17.60 0.11
N SER A 183 -11.28 -17.37 -1.05
CA SER A 183 -10.69 -16.49 -2.07
C SER A 183 -11.74 -15.72 -2.86
N GLU A 184 -11.32 -14.63 -3.43
CA GLU A 184 -11.87 -14.07 -4.67
C GLU A 184 -11.00 -14.52 -5.85
N LEU A 185 -11.44 -14.32 -7.11
CA LEU A 185 -10.65 -14.75 -8.29
C LEU A 185 -9.33 -13.98 -8.38
N ARG A 186 -8.23 -14.70 -8.16
CA ARG A 186 -6.87 -14.13 -8.21
C ARG A 186 -5.98 -14.82 -9.25
N PHE A 187 -6.59 -15.31 -10.33
CA PHE A 187 -5.86 -16.04 -11.37
C PHE A 187 -4.74 -15.22 -12.03
N ILE A 188 -4.93 -13.90 -12.19
CA ILE A 188 -3.89 -13.00 -12.72
C ILE A 188 -2.64 -13.03 -11.83
N GLY A 189 -2.81 -12.87 -10.51
CA GLY A 189 -1.69 -12.92 -9.58
C GLY A 189 -1.03 -14.28 -9.52
N MET A 190 -1.79 -15.37 -9.57
CA MET A 190 -1.24 -16.71 -9.63
C MET A 190 -0.49 -16.99 -10.94
N TYR A 191 -0.96 -16.44 -12.06
CA TYR A 191 -0.25 -16.49 -13.34
C TYR A 191 1.09 -15.74 -13.27
N GLN A 192 1.11 -14.54 -12.68
CA GLN A 192 2.33 -13.77 -12.45
C GLN A 192 3.29 -14.52 -11.51
N GLN A 193 2.78 -15.13 -10.43
CA GLN A 193 3.56 -15.96 -9.51
C GLN A 193 4.20 -17.16 -10.22
N ALA A 194 3.53 -17.71 -11.22
CA ALA A 194 4.06 -18.78 -12.07
C ALA A 194 5.11 -18.30 -13.10
N GLY A 195 5.46 -17.00 -13.08
CA GLY A 195 6.40 -16.39 -14.03
C GLY A 195 5.74 -15.84 -15.30
N GLY A 196 4.41 -15.85 -15.37
CA GLY A 196 3.66 -15.27 -16.48
C GLY A 196 3.77 -13.75 -16.54
N LYS A 197 3.83 -13.23 -17.77
CA LYS A 197 3.84 -11.78 -18.05
C LYS A 197 2.75 -11.48 -19.08
N PHE A 198 2.23 -10.28 -19.07
CA PHE A 198 1.25 -9.80 -20.05
C PHE A 198 1.88 -8.90 -21.12
N PHE A 199 3.08 -8.41 -20.87
CA PHE A 199 3.80 -7.53 -21.81
C PHE A 199 5.25 -7.97 -21.90
N ASN A 200 5.84 -7.87 -23.11
CA ASN A 200 7.25 -8.08 -23.35
C ASN A 200 8.08 -6.82 -22.97
N GLU A 201 9.39 -6.87 -23.22
CA GLU A 201 10.32 -5.78 -22.90
C GLU A 201 10.10 -4.53 -23.76
N ASP A 202 9.44 -4.67 -24.91
CA ASP A 202 9.07 -3.57 -25.80
C ASP A 202 7.70 -2.94 -25.43
N GLY A 203 7.01 -3.47 -24.40
CA GLY A 203 5.70 -3.03 -23.95
C GLY A 203 4.54 -3.53 -24.80
N GLU A 204 4.77 -4.50 -25.70
CA GLU A 204 3.74 -5.13 -26.49
C GLU A 204 3.07 -6.24 -25.70
N PHE A 205 1.74 -6.42 -25.92
CA PHE A 205 1.01 -7.49 -25.27
C PHE A 205 1.51 -8.86 -25.73
N GLU A 206 2.05 -9.62 -24.80
CA GLU A 206 2.55 -10.98 -25.03
C GLU A 206 2.24 -11.84 -23.79
N MET A 207 1.29 -12.76 -23.93
CA MET A 207 0.88 -13.66 -22.86
C MET A 207 1.22 -15.10 -23.20
N ASN A 208 1.75 -15.86 -22.24
CA ASN A 208 1.86 -17.30 -22.35
C ASN A 208 0.48 -17.94 -22.11
N GLU A 209 -0.26 -18.18 -23.20
CA GLU A 209 -1.62 -18.69 -23.14
C GLU A 209 -1.70 -20.09 -22.51
N ASP A 210 -0.74 -20.98 -22.78
CA ASP A 210 -0.74 -22.33 -22.22
C ASP A 210 -0.60 -22.28 -20.70
N LEU A 211 0.35 -21.50 -20.18
CA LEU A 211 0.52 -21.28 -18.73
C LEU A 211 -0.72 -20.66 -18.10
N PHE A 212 -1.31 -19.67 -18.78
CA PHE A 212 -2.51 -19.02 -18.28
C PHE A 212 -3.68 -20.00 -18.18
N MET A 213 -3.86 -20.84 -19.21
CA MET A 213 -4.89 -21.88 -19.21
C MET A 213 -4.65 -22.96 -18.15
N ASP A 214 -3.40 -23.30 -17.85
CA ASP A 214 -3.09 -24.28 -16.81
C ASP A 214 -3.41 -23.71 -15.40
N ILE A 215 -3.16 -22.42 -15.15
CA ILE A 215 -3.59 -21.74 -13.92
C ILE A 215 -5.13 -21.72 -13.80
N LEU A 216 -5.84 -21.44 -14.88
CA LEU A 216 -7.31 -21.46 -14.87
C LEU A 216 -7.85 -22.86 -14.57
N LYS A 217 -7.31 -23.90 -15.19
CA LYS A 217 -7.70 -25.30 -14.94
C LYS A 217 -7.44 -25.70 -13.48
N TYR A 218 -6.28 -25.28 -12.93
CA TYR A 218 -5.98 -25.54 -11.51
C TYR A 218 -7.04 -24.90 -10.60
N GLN A 219 -7.42 -23.66 -10.85
CA GLN A 219 -8.44 -22.98 -10.06
C GLN A 219 -9.83 -23.60 -10.22
N GLU A 220 -10.20 -23.98 -11.44
CA GLU A 220 -11.44 -24.69 -11.71
C GLU A 220 -11.51 -26.02 -10.94
N GLU A 221 -10.43 -26.82 -10.96
CA GLU A 221 -10.34 -28.05 -10.21
C GLU A 221 -10.40 -27.80 -8.69
N ALA A 222 -9.66 -26.81 -8.18
CA ALA A 222 -9.64 -26.48 -6.77
C ALA A 222 -11.03 -26.04 -6.26
N PHE A 223 -11.74 -25.28 -7.08
CA PHE A 223 -13.12 -24.89 -6.77
C PHE A 223 -14.08 -26.09 -6.85
N ALA A 224 -14.06 -26.84 -7.95
CA ALA A 224 -14.96 -27.98 -8.15
C ALA A 224 -14.78 -29.08 -7.09
N SER A 225 -13.56 -29.25 -6.57
CA SER A 225 -13.24 -30.22 -5.53
C SER A 225 -13.45 -29.69 -4.09
N GLY A 226 -13.86 -28.42 -3.92
CA GLY A 226 -14.05 -27.80 -2.60
C GLY A 226 -12.75 -27.44 -1.88
N VAL A 227 -11.61 -27.48 -2.56
CA VAL A 227 -10.30 -27.09 -2.02
C VAL A 227 -10.26 -25.59 -1.78
N ILE A 228 -10.81 -24.81 -2.71
CA ILE A 228 -10.97 -23.36 -2.57
C ILE A 228 -12.45 -23.05 -2.48
N ASN A 229 -12.81 -22.28 -1.46
CA ASN A 229 -14.14 -21.70 -1.34
C ASN A 229 -14.11 -20.31 -1.97
N TYR A 230 -14.94 -20.12 -2.98
CA TYR A 230 -14.99 -18.91 -3.75
C TYR A 230 -16.17 -18.02 -3.33
N THR A 231 -15.95 -16.74 -3.13
CA THR A 231 -17.00 -15.81 -2.74
C THR A 231 -16.86 -14.44 -3.42
N THR A 232 -17.99 -13.85 -3.76
CA THR A 232 -18.09 -12.44 -4.16
C THR A 232 -18.20 -11.50 -2.98
N ASP A 233 -18.42 -12.04 -1.76
CA ASP A 233 -18.53 -11.30 -0.50
C ASP A 233 -17.21 -11.40 0.32
N TYR A 234 -16.06 -11.37 -0.35
CA TYR A 234 -14.75 -11.52 0.30
C TYR A 234 -14.47 -10.39 1.31
N TRP A 235 -14.98 -9.20 1.05
CA TRP A 235 -14.80 -8.01 1.89
C TRP A 235 -15.98 -7.76 2.85
N GLY A 236 -16.99 -8.63 2.84
CA GLY A 236 -18.18 -8.53 3.66
C GLY A 236 -18.19 -9.48 4.87
N GLN A 237 -19.32 -10.15 5.09
CA GLN A 237 -19.54 -10.99 6.27
C GLN A 237 -19.07 -12.44 6.10
N THR A 238 -18.96 -12.92 4.87
CA THR A 238 -18.62 -14.33 4.58
C THR A 238 -17.31 -14.78 5.23
N PRO A 239 -16.21 -14.01 5.22
CA PRO A 239 -14.96 -14.39 5.88
C PRO A 239 -15.17 -14.68 7.37
N GLY A 240 -15.91 -13.80 8.07
CA GLY A 240 -16.18 -13.96 9.49
C GLY A 240 -16.91 -15.25 9.83
N VAL A 241 -17.88 -15.62 9.02
CA VAL A 241 -18.62 -16.88 9.20
C VAL A 241 -17.70 -18.07 9.03
N LEU A 242 -16.93 -18.13 7.95
CA LEU A 242 -16.09 -19.28 7.60
C LEU A 242 -14.87 -19.43 8.51
N TYR A 243 -14.22 -18.33 8.88
CA TYR A 243 -13.07 -18.37 9.80
C TYR A 243 -13.50 -18.80 11.21
N ASN A 244 -14.56 -18.19 11.75
CA ASN A 244 -15.00 -18.46 13.10
C ASN A 244 -15.64 -19.85 13.27
N SER A 245 -16.22 -20.41 12.20
CA SER A 245 -16.71 -21.79 12.19
C SER A 245 -15.64 -22.83 11.85
N LYS A 246 -14.40 -22.40 11.54
CA LYS A 246 -13.28 -23.27 11.08
C LYS A 246 -13.63 -24.09 9.83
N GLN A 247 -14.50 -23.56 8.96
CA GLN A 247 -14.84 -24.16 7.67
C GLN A 247 -13.84 -23.84 6.54
N THR A 248 -12.87 -23.01 6.83
CA THR A 248 -11.72 -22.77 5.96
C THR A 248 -10.42 -22.73 6.78
N VAL A 249 -9.35 -23.29 6.24
CA VAL A 249 -8.02 -23.24 6.85
C VAL A 249 -7.49 -21.82 6.89
N GLY A 250 -7.70 -21.05 5.80
CA GLY A 250 -7.15 -19.72 5.71
C GLY A 250 -7.56 -18.92 4.48
N THR A 251 -6.71 -17.98 4.12
CA THR A 251 -6.89 -17.12 2.96
C THR A 251 -5.56 -16.66 2.38
N MET A 252 -5.53 -16.43 1.09
CA MET A 252 -4.44 -15.75 0.39
C MET A 252 -4.78 -14.26 0.32
N ALA A 253 -4.00 -13.44 1.02
CA ALA A 253 -4.25 -12.01 1.10
C ALA A 253 -2.94 -11.22 1.24
N PRO A 254 -2.92 -9.92 0.93
CA PRO A 254 -1.75 -9.07 1.13
C PRO A 254 -1.39 -8.92 2.62
N ASP A 255 -0.16 -8.51 2.88
CA ASP A 255 0.37 -8.29 4.24
C ASP A 255 -0.45 -7.31 5.09
N TRP A 256 -1.04 -6.29 4.47
CA TRP A 256 -1.93 -5.33 5.15
C TRP A 256 -3.29 -5.93 5.59
N TYR A 257 -3.73 -7.06 5.02
CA TYR A 257 -5.01 -7.72 5.33
C TYR A 257 -5.16 -8.08 6.81
N ASN A 258 -4.05 -8.37 7.48
CA ASN A 258 -4.05 -8.70 8.90
C ASN A 258 -4.73 -7.63 9.77
N ASN A 259 -4.38 -6.38 9.57
CA ASN A 259 -4.83 -5.28 10.42
C ASN A 259 -6.25 -4.80 10.08
N CYS A 260 -6.56 -4.66 8.79
CA CYS A 260 -7.87 -4.15 8.37
C CYS A 260 -8.98 -5.18 8.50
N CYS A 261 -8.68 -6.46 8.32
CA CYS A 261 -9.68 -7.45 7.96
C CYS A 261 -9.60 -8.72 8.81
N LEU A 262 -8.43 -9.38 8.92
CA LEU A 262 -8.33 -10.64 9.62
C LEU A 262 -8.49 -10.48 11.14
N GLN A 263 -7.67 -9.65 11.79
CA GLN A 263 -7.73 -9.46 13.24
C GLN A 263 -9.09 -8.96 13.73
N PRO A 264 -9.71 -7.93 13.13
CA PRO A 264 -11.05 -7.50 13.52
C PRO A 264 -12.09 -8.60 13.44
N THR A 265 -11.92 -9.54 12.50
CA THR A 265 -12.86 -10.64 12.25
C THR A 265 -12.73 -11.77 13.26
N VAL A 266 -11.49 -12.11 13.71
CA VAL A 266 -11.22 -13.33 14.50
C VAL A 266 -10.75 -13.07 15.94
N LYS A 267 -10.50 -11.80 16.32
CA LYS A 267 -9.87 -11.42 17.59
C LYS A 267 -10.57 -11.97 18.85
N ASP A 268 -11.89 -12.06 18.81
CA ASP A 268 -12.69 -12.46 19.97
C ASP A 268 -12.81 -13.99 20.11
N THR A 269 -12.51 -14.73 19.06
CA THR A 269 -12.73 -16.18 18.98
C THR A 269 -11.45 -16.99 18.81
N GLN A 270 -10.46 -16.43 18.06
CA GLN A 270 -9.26 -17.15 17.65
C GLN A 270 -7.99 -16.30 17.82
N ALA A 271 -7.95 -15.41 18.82
CA ALA A 271 -6.77 -14.59 19.09
C ALA A 271 -5.52 -15.48 19.31
N GLY A 272 -4.45 -15.22 18.54
CA GLY A 272 -3.20 -15.95 18.62
C GLY A 272 -3.18 -17.32 17.92
N GLU A 273 -4.28 -17.78 17.33
CA GLU A 273 -4.32 -19.07 16.61
C GLU A 273 -3.78 -18.98 15.18
N TRP A 274 -3.87 -17.82 14.54
CA TRP A 274 -3.48 -17.63 13.15
C TRP A 274 -1.98 -17.48 12.95
N ARG A 275 -1.50 -17.93 11.79
CA ARG A 275 -0.10 -17.83 11.34
C ARG A 275 -0.03 -17.32 9.92
N VAL A 276 1.16 -16.90 9.51
CA VAL A 276 1.48 -16.47 8.16
C VAL A 276 2.53 -17.40 7.58
N ALA A 277 2.36 -17.78 6.34
CA ALA A 277 3.32 -18.50 5.54
C ALA A 277 3.51 -17.82 4.18
N PRO A 278 4.65 -18.01 3.49
CA PRO A 278 4.74 -17.73 2.07
C PRO A 278 3.63 -18.46 1.31
N LEU A 279 3.24 -17.94 0.16
CA LEU A 279 2.35 -18.68 -0.73
C LEU A 279 2.98 -20.01 -1.16
N PRO A 280 2.18 -21.05 -1.40
CA PRO A 280 2.65 -22.23 -2.10
C PRO A 280 3.26 -21.86 -3.47
N THR A 281 4.27 -22.58 -3.92
CA THR A 281 4.96 -22.29 -5.18
C THR A 281 4.49 -23.20 -6.29
N TRP A 282 4.62 -22.74 -7.53
CA TRP A 282 4.50 -23.57 -8.72
C TRP A 282 5.83 -24.32 -8.93
N GLY A 283 5.87 -25.60 -8.53
CA GLY A 283 7.11 -26.36 -8.45
C GLY A 283 8.01 -25.93 -7.27
N ASP A 284 9.22 -26.48 -7.22
CA ASP A 284 10.13 -26.34 -6.06
C ASP A 284 10.77 -24.95 -5.97
N ASP A 285 11.03 -24.31 -7.12
CA ASP A 285 11.77 -23.03 -7.23
C ASP A 285 10.88 -21.85 -7.65
N GLY A 286 9.56 -21.99 -7.56
CA GLY A 286 8.60 -20.92 -7.95
C GLY A 286 8.65 -19.70 -7.03
N PHE A 287 8.09 -18.57 -7.48
CA PHE A 287 7.94 -17.39 -6.66
C PHE A 287 7.00 -17.65 -5.47
N LYS A 288 7.36 -17.12 -4.32
CA LYS A 288 6.64 -17.34 -3.04
C LYS A 288 5.60 -16.28 -2.74
N THR A 289 5.46 -15.31 -3.62
CA THR A 289 4.54 -14.18 -3.48
C THR A 289 4.27 -13.54 -4.85
N PHE A 290 3.28 -12.67 -4.89
CA PHE A 290 3.08 -11.65 -5.92
C PHE A 290 2.52 -10.39 -5.23
N HIS A 291 2.50 -9.27 -5.91
CA HIS A 291 1.96 -8.03 -5.37
C HIS A 291 0.46 -7.91 -5.65
N TRP A 292 -0.30 -7.38 -4.68
CA TRP A 292 -1.72 -7.12 -4.85
C TRP A 292 -2.17 -5.89 -4.08
N GLY A 293 -2.70 -4.90 -4.80
CA GLY A 293 -3.10 -3.64 -4.22
C GLY A 293 -1.92 -2.74 -3.91
N GLY A 294 -2.15 -1.79 -3.05
CA GLY A 294 -1.23 -0.76 -2.61
C GLY A 294 -1.78 0.63 -2.84
N THR A 295 -1.38 1.55 -1.99
CA THR A 295 -1.76 2.95 -2.06
C THR A 295 -0.53 3.79 -2.28
N GLY A 296 -0.56 4.60 -3.31
CA GLY A 296 0.45 5.62 -3.56
C GLY A 296 -0.07 7.00 -3.26
N PHE A 297 0.85 7.86 -2.90
CA PHE A 297 0.59 9.25 -2.58
C PHE A 297 1.20 10.15 -3.63
N ALA A 298 0.36 10.99 -4.24
CA ALA A 298 0.76 11.97 -5.24
C ALA A 298 0.49 13.40 -4.74
N ILE A 299 1.40 14.33 -5.03
CA ILE A 299 1.32 15.72 -4.60
C ILE A 299 0.77 16.54 -5.77
N HIS A 300 -0.32 17.25 -5.55
CA HIS A 300 -0.89 18.12 -6.59
C HIS A 300 -0.07 19.42 -6.73
N LYS A 301 0.07 19.91 -7.96
CA LYS A 301 0.87 21.12 -8.26
C LYS A 301 0.34 22.41 -7.63
N SER A 302 -0.94 22.45 -7.25
CA SER A 302 -1.52 23.60 -6.55
C SER A 302 -1.14 23.68 -5.07
N SER A 303 -0.49 22.66 -4.51
CA SER A 303 -0.05 22.69 -3.12
C SER A 303 0.95 23.82 -2.89
N GLU A 304 0.71 24.64 -1.88
CA GLU A 304 1.62 25.72 -1.44
C GLU A 304 2.68 25.24 -0.46
N ALA A 305 2.60 23.95 -0.03
CA ALA A 305 3.45 23.36 0.99
C ALA A 305 4.08 22.02 0.55
N VAL A 306 4.55 21.96 -0.72
CA VAL A 306 5.15 20.75 -1.32
C VAL A 306 6.24 20.14 -0.44
N ASP A 307 7.09 20.96 0.20
CA ASP A 307 8.18 20.50 1.06
C ASP A 307 7.63 19.78 2.31
N ALA A 308 6.60 20.34 2.96
CA ALA A 308 5.98 19.72 4.12
C ALA A 308 5.22 18.44 3.75
N VAL A 309 4.50 18.46 2.63
CA VAL A 309 3.80 17.29 2.10
C VAL A 309 4.78 16.18 1.74
N SER A 310 5.87 16.47 1.03
CA SER A 310 6.88 15.49 0.66
C SER A 310 7.60 14.89 1.87
N TYR A 311 7.89 15.71 2.89
CA TYR A 311 8.49 15.23 4.13
C TYR A 311 7.63 14.18 4.81
N THR A 312 6.31 14.37 4.89
CA THR A 312 5.38 13.43 5.53
C THR A 312 5.40 12.03 4.90
N HIS A 313 5.84 11.90 3.65
CA HIS A 313 5.81 10.65 2.89
C HIS A 313 7.17 9.99 2.78
N LEU A 314 8.23 10.79 2.57
CA LEU A 314 9.56 10.28 2.26
C LEU A 314 10.39 9.97 3.49
N THR A 315 10.12 10.62 4.62
CA THR A 315 10.96 10.54 5.82
C THR A 315 10.32 9.81 6.97
N LEU A 316 9.00 9.79 7.04
CA LEU A 316 8.31 8.96 8.03
C LEU A 316 8.61 7.48 7.72
N PRO A 317 8.63 6.60 8.76
CA PRO A 317 9.01 5.20 8.58
C PRO A 317 8.10 4.51 7.58
N THR A 318 8.44 4.59 6.30
CA THR A 318 7.75 3.85 5.26
C THR A 318 8.29 2.43 5.24
N ILE A 319 7.41 1.45 5.25
CA ILE A 319 7.69 0.01 5.22
C ILE A 319 8.48 -0.40 3.95
N LEU A 320 8.67 0.51 3.01
CA LEU A 320 9.27 0.25 1.69
C LEU A 320 10.79 0.36 1.61
N ARG A 321 11.47 0.82 2.66
CA ARG A 321 12.93 0.73 2.71
C ARG A 321 13.32 -0.70 3.05
N VAL A 322 13.86 -1.39 2.04
CA VAL A 322 14.38 -2.76 2.17
C VAL A 322 15.69 -2.73 2.95
#